data_ed4bda1c09122810ae279223d1cbfd90
#
_entry.id   ed4bda1c09122810ae279223d1cbfd90
#
_cell.length_a   1.000
_cell.length_b   1.000
_cell.length_c   1.000
_cell.angle_alpha   90.00
_cell.angle_beta   90.00
_cell.angle_gamma   90.00
#
_symmetry.space_group_name_H-M   'P 1'
#
loop_
_entity.id
_entity.type
_entity.pdbx_description
1 polymer ?
#
loop_
_entity_poly.entity_id
_entity_poly.type
_entity_poly.pdbx_seq_one_letter_code
_entity_poly.pdbx_strand_id
1 'polypeptide(L)'
;MPEEFKAGCQRPAVKKPPAEAPRNDATGIEPEKERKSSMIKVGKPAPDFTLPAFIDGKFANVSLSEYKGQWVSLCFYPGDFTFVXATEVSAVAARNDDFKAIGVQVLSISVDSIYVHKIWNDNELSKMVGKSVPFPMLSDQDGSVGKLYGIYDEDAGVETRGRFLIDPDGIVQGFEVLTPPVGRNVNETLRQLKAFQLVRESKGNEATPAGWRPGRPTLKPSPDLVGNVWKEWKVEQAND
;
A
#
# COMPACT_ATOMS: atom_id res chain seq x y z
N MET A 1 -16.71 36.01 4.96
CA MET A 1 -15.50 35.75 4.15
C MET A 1 -15.19 34.24 4.23
N PRO A 2 -14.69 33.66 3.11
CA PRO A 2 -14.31 32.22 3.17
C PRO A 2 -13.23 31.98 4.22
N GLU A 3 -13.35 30.84 4.91
CA GLU A 3 -12.39 30.44 5.93
C GLU A 3 -11.15 29.86 5.26
N GLU A 4 -9.99 30.44 5.54
CA GLU A 4 -8.71 29.91 5.04
C GLU A 4 -8.25 28.71 5.88
N PHE A 5 -7.55 27.78 5.26
CA PHE A 5 -6.94 26.66 5.96
C PHE A 5 -5.46 26.55 5.60
N LYS A 6 -4.69 25.97 6.49
CA LYS A 6 -3.25 25.81 6.28
C LYS A 6 -2.98 24.61 5.37
N ALA A 7 -2.21 24.83 4.31
CA ALA A 7 -1.81 23.75 3.42
C ALA A 7 -1.00 22.69 4.18
N GLY A 8 -1.28 21.43 3.91
CA GLY A 8 -0.62 20.30 4.57
C GLY A 8 -0.78 19.03 3.78
N CYS A 9 -0.35 17.93 4.37
CA CYS A 9 -0.40 16.61 3.73
C CYS A 9 -1.78 15.95 3.80
N GLN A 10 -2.73 16.63 4.43
CA GLN A 10 -4.11 16.14 4.54
C GLN A 10 -5.03 17.06 3.77
N ARG A 11 -6.02 16.46 3.11
CA ARG A 11 -7.09 17.22 2.49
C ARG A 11 -7.96 17.83 3.61
N PRO A 12 -8.39 19.10 3.48
CA PRO A 12 -9.30 19.68 4.47
C PRO A 12 -10.58 18.84 4.58
N ALA A 13 -11.07 18.66 5.78
CA ALA A 13 -12.28 17.89 6.03
C ALA A 13 -13.49 18.53 5.32
N VAL A 14 -14.26 17.70 4.66
CA VAL A 14 -15.51 18.13 4.03
C VAL A 14 -16.58 18.19 5.10
N LYS A 15 -17.23 19.36 5.25
CA LYS A 15 -18.38 19.48 6.15
C LYS A 15 -19.58 18.88 5.45
N LYS A 16 -19.96 17.67 5.84
CA LYS A 16 -21.13 17.00 5.28
C LYS A 16 -22.40 17.63 5.81
N PRO A 17 -23.48 17.68 4.99
CA PRO A 17 -24.79 18.12 5.50
C PRO A 17 -25.22 17.23 6.67
N PRO A 18 -26.01 17.77 7.65
CA PRO A 18 -26.53 16.92 8.72
C PRO A 18 -27.29 15.74 8.12
N ALA A 19 -27.12 14.54 8.69
CA ALA A 19 -27.85 13.38 8.27
C ALA A 19 -29.36 13.64 8.41
N GLU A 20 -30.16 13.37 7.36
CA GLU A 20 -31.60 13.47 7.46
C GLU A 20 -32.09 12.46 8.50
N ALA A 21 -33.01 12.91 9.36
CA ALA A 21 -33.66 12.00 10.32
C ALA A 21 -34.30 10.85 9.55
N PRO A 22 -34.21 9.62 10.05
CA PRO A 22 -34.79 8.48 9.35
C PRO A 22 -36.28 8.70 9.09
N ARG A 23 -36.68 8.66 7.83
CA ARG A 23 -38.11 8.67 7.49
C ARG A 23 -38.69 7.33 7.91
N ASN A 24 -39.68 7.38 8.79
CA ASN A 24 -40.43 6.20 9.18
C ASN A 24 -41.37 5.80 8.02
N ASP A 25 -40.82 5.23 6.97
CA ASP A 25 -41.63 4.56 5.97
C ASP A 25 -41.64 3.08 6.31
N ALA A 26 -42.76 2.67 6.86
CA ALA A 26 -43.01 1.27 7.20
C ALA A 26 -43.29 0.45 5.92
N THR A 27 -42.27 0.28 5.10
CA THR A 27 -42.29 -0.70 4.03
C THR A 27 -41.16 -1.68 4.32
N GLY A 28 -41.57 -2.95 4.45
CA GLY A 28 -40.71 -4.04 4.87
C GLY A 28 -39.53 -4.26 3.92
N ILE A 29 -38.47 -3.51 4.18
CA ILE A 29 -37.18 -3.78 3.58
C ILE A 29 -36.48 -4.67 4.58
N GLU A 30 -36.14 -5.89 4.18
CA GLU A 30 -35.27 -6.76 4.97
C GLU A 30 -34.03 -5.97 5.36
N PRO A 31 -33.56 -6.07 6.61
CA PRO A 31 -32.34 -5.39 7.00
C PRO A 31 -31.22 -5.84 6.07
N GLU A 32 -30.60 -4.85 5.44
CA GLU A 32 -29.39 -5.06 4.65
C GLU A 32 -28.42 -5.86 5.53
N LYS A 33 -28.14 -7.11 5.12
CA LYS A 33 -27.12 -7.91 5.81
C LYS A 33 -25.90 -7.04 5.94
N GLU A 34 -25.55 -6.67 7.17
CA GLU A 34 -24.29 -6.00 7.43
C GLU A 34 -23.21 -6.77 6.68
N ARG A 35 -22.69 -6.18 5.60
CA ARG A 35 -21.49 -6.70 4.98
C ARG A 35 -20.42 -6.61 6.08
N LYS A 36 -20.12 -7.75 6.66
CA LYS A 36 -18.95 -7.84 7.54
C LYS A 36 -17.81 -7.27 6.74
N SER A 37 -17.37 -6.08 7.08
CA SER A 37 -16.16 -5.50 6.56
C SER A 37 -15.07 -6.55 6.81
N SER A 38 -14.67 -7.24 5.74
CA SER A 38 -13.61 -8.23 5.85
C SER A 38 -12.31 -7.44 6.00
N MET A 39 -11.89 -7.28 7.25
CA MET A 39 -10.61 -6.63 7.56
C MET A 39 -9.49 -7.35 6.83
N ILE A 40 -8.59 -6.59 6.21
CA ILE A 40 -7.38 -7.17 5.61
C ILE A 40 -6.61 -7.92 6.69
N LYS A 41 -6.22 -9.14 6.38
CA LYS A 41 -5.45 -9.97 7.31
C LYS A 41 -4.24 -10.56 6.61
N VAL A 42 -3.13 -10.57 7.31
CA VAL A 42 -1.93 -11.26 6.86
C VAL A 42 -2.23 -12.76 6.72
N GLY A 43 -1.77 -13.36 5.65
CA GLY A 43 -2.03 -14.78 5.36
C GLY A 43 -3.35 -15.05 4.66
N LYS A 44 -4.08 -14.01 4.26
CA LYS A 44 -5.38 -14.15 3.58
C LYS A 44 -5.34 -13.47 2.21
N PRO A 45 -6.23 -13.86 1.29
CA PRO A 45 -6.24 -13.27 -0.04
C PRO A 45 -6.46 -11.74 -0.01
N ALA A 46 -5.68 -11.04 -0.81
CA ALA A 46 -5.87 -9.62 -1.05
C ALA A 46 -7.16 -9.43 -1.88
N PRO A 47 -8.04 -8.51 -1.49
CA PRO A 47 -9.24 -8.25 -2.30
C PRO A 47 -8.87 -7.77 -3.71
N ASP A 48 -9.50 -8.37 -4.72
CA ASP A 48 -9.28 -7.98 -6.11
C ASP A 48 -10.02 -6.69 -6.43
N PHE A 49 -9.51 -5.97 -7.41
CA PHE A 49 -10.13 -4.73 -7.91
C PHE A 49 -9.70 -4.48 -9.35
N THR A 50 -10.43 -3.60 -10.03
CA THR A 50 -10.04 -3.05 -11.34
C THR A 50 -10.23 -1.54 -11.28
N LEU A 51 -9.17 -0.79 -11.56
CA LEU A 51 -9.18 0.67 -11.54
C LEU A 51 -8.58 1.24 -12.82
N PRO A 52 -9.06 2.40 -13.28
CA PRO A 52 -8.34 3.11 -14.33
C PRO A 52 -6.98 3.59 -13.83
N ALA A 53 -6.01 3.67 -14.71
CA ALA A 53 -4.63 4.03 -14.37
C ALA A 53 -3.98 4.86 -15.47
N PHE A 54 -3.03 5.69 -15.06
CA PHE A 54 -2.08 6.33 -15.96
C PHE A 54 -0.80 5.49 -15.94
N ILE A 55 -0.33 5.09 -17.13
CA ILE A 55 0.87 4.25 -17.28
C ILE A 55 1.63 4.69 -18.51
N ASP A 56 2.86 5.17 -18.35
CA ASP A 56 3.77 5.46 -19.46
C ASP A 56 3.10 6.26 -20.59
N GLY A 57 2.46 7.37 -20.20
CA GLY A 57 1.82 8.27 -21.17
C GLY A 57 0.45 7.83 -21.66
N LYS A 58 -0.06 6.68 -21.21
CA LYS A 58 -1.33 6.10 -21.66
C LYS A 58 -2.30 5.91 -20.51
N PHE A 59 -3.55 5.67 -20.84
CA PHE A 59 -4.60 5.32 -19.86
C PHE A 59 -5.07 3.88 -20.13
N ALA A 60 -5.23 3.11 -19.05
CA ALA A 60 -5.66 1.71 -19.17
C ALA A 60 -6.38 1.31 -17.88
N ASN A 61 -7.13 0.23 -17.94
CA ASN A 61 -7.65 -0.40 -16.71
C ASN A 61 -6.63 -1.42 -16.21
N VAL A 62 -6.44 -1.45 -14.89
CA VAL A 62 -5.50 -2.35 -14.23
C VAL A 62 -6.26 -3.15 -13.17
N SER A 63 -6.13 -4.46 -13.22
CA SER A 63 -6.71 -5.36 -12.20
C SER A 63 -5.60 -5.99 -11.37
N LEU A 64 -5.80 -6.09 -10.07
CA LEU A 64 -4.82 -6.76 -9.20
C LEU A 64 -4.60 -8.21 -9.65
N SER A 65 -5.67 -8.90 -10.04
CA SER A 65 -5.61 -10.30 -10.48
C SER A 65 -4.72 -10.53 -11.72
N GLU A 66 -4.44 -9.49 -12.51
CA GLU A 66 -3.51 -9.60 -13.66
C GLU A 66 -2.08 -9.91 -13.23
N TYR A 67 -1.76 -9.66 -11.95
CA TYR A 67 -0.40 -9.86 -11.42
C TYR A 67 -0.26 -11.17 -10.64
N LYS A 68 -1.22 -12.09 -10.75
CA LYS A 68 -1.06 -13.45 -10.19
C LYS A 68 0.22 -14.09 -10.75
N GLY A 69 0.99 -14.72 -9.88
CA GLY A 69 2.29 -15.27 -10.24
C GLY A 69 3.46 -14.31 -10.01
N GLN A 70 3.16 -13.08 -9.60
CA GLN A 70 4.15 -12.03 -9.38
C GLN A 70 3.91 -11.38 -8.01
N TRP A 71 4.96 -10.91 -7.36
CA TRP A 71 4.83 -10.11 -6.14
C TRP A 71 4.29 -8.73 -6.50
N VAL A 72 3.47 -8.17 -5.61
CA VAL A 72 2.91 -6.83 -5.80
C VAL A 72 3.11 -6.00 -4.53
N SER A 73 3.51 -4.74 -4.71
CA SER A 73 3.51 -3.73 -3.67
C SER A 73 2.45 -2.70 -4.02
N LEU A 74 1.34 -2.69 -3.27
CA LEU A 74 0.31 -1.65 -3.39
C LEU A 74 0.71 -0.48 -2.50
N CYS A 75 0.71 0.72 -3.07
CA CYS A 75 1.06 1.97 -2.36
C CYS A 75 -0.12 2.94 -2.43
N PHE A 76 -0.97 2.93 -1.42
CA PHE A 76 -2.04 3.93 -1.29
C PHE A 76 -1.48 5.21 -0.69
N TYR A 77 -2.00 6.37 -1.12
CA TYR A 77 -1.56 7.67 -0.60
C TYR A 77 -2.71 8.69 -0.70
N PRO A 78 -2.66 9.78 0.10
CA PRO A 78 -3.81 10.68 0.21
C PRO A 78 -4.12 11.51 -1.04
N GLY A 79 -3.13 11.84 -1.86
CA GLY A 79 -3.44 12.63 -3.06
C GLY A 79 -2.22 13.21 -3.74
N ASP A 80 -2.39 13.43 -5.04
CA ASP A 80 -1.40 14.05 -5.91
C ASP A 80 -1.11 15.49 -5.45
N PHE A 81 0.08 15.97 -5.79
CA PHE A 81 0.55 17.32 -5.48
C PHE A 81 0.63 17.62 -3.97
N THR A 82 0.56 16.59 -3.12
CA THR A 82 0.79 16.77 -1.70
C THR A 82 2.27 16.52 -1.38
N PHE A 83 2.71 17.09 -0.25
CA PHE A 83 4.15 17.20 0.03
C PHE A 83 4.84 15.86 0.28
N VAL A 84 4.33 15.05 1.15
CA VAL A 84 4.91 13.73 1.46
C VAL A 84 4.76 12.74 0.28
N UNK A 85 3.77 12.74 -0.42
CA UNK A 85 3.55 12.02 -1.36
C UNK A 85 4.37 12.08 -2.34
N ALA A 86 4.69 13.33 -2.75
CA ALA A 86 5.70 13.52 -3.81
C ALA A 86 7.02 12.81 -3.49
N THR A 87 7.45 12.90 -2.26
CA THR A 87 8.69 12.24 -1.84
C THR A 87 8.58 10.72 -1.88
N GLU A 88 7.44 10.17 -1.49
CA GLU A 88 7.23 8.72 -1.45
C GLU A 88 7.19 8.10 -2.84
N VAL A 89 6.36 8.68 -3.72
CA VAL A 89 6.21 8.15 -5.09
C VAL A 89 7.54 8.26 -5.84
N SER A 90 8.23 9.40 -5.67
CA SER A 90 9.55 9.60 -6.28
C SER A 90 10.59 8.61 -5.75
N ALA A 91 10.61 8.37 -4.43
CA ALA A 91 11.56 7.43 -3.83
C ALA A 91 11.34 6.01 -4.36
N VAL A 92 10.07 5.58 -4.45
CA VAL A 92 9.74 4.25 -5.00
C VAL A 92 10.08 4.20 -6.49
N ALA A 93 9.76 5.26 -7.24
CA ALA A 93 10.05 5.32 -8.67
C ALA A 93 11.56 5.26 -8.95
N ALA A 94 12.36 5.96 -8.14
CA ALA A 94 13.81 5.93 -8.27
C ALA A 94 14.40 4.54 -8.00
N ARG A 95 13.72 3.73 -7.19
CA ARG A 95 14.15 2.37 -6.84
C ARG A 95 13.38 1.28 -7.60
N ASN A 96 12.64 1.67 -8.65
CA ASN A 96 11.79 0.70 -9.38
C ASN A 96 12.58 -0.47 -9.96
N ASP A 97 13.82 -0.23 -10.40
CA ASP A 97 14.66 -1.30 -10.94
C ASP A 97 15.02 -2.33 -9.86
N ASP A 98 15.14 -1.90 -8.60
CA ASP A 98 15.36 -2.83 -7.48
C ASP A 98 14.12 -3.69 -7.23
N PHE A 99 12.92 -3.11 -7.34
CA PHE A 99 11.68 -3.89 -7.25
C PHE A 99 11.58 -4.90 -8.40
N LYS A 100 11.85 -4.45 -9.63
CA LYS A 100 11.82 -5.34 -10.80
C LYS A 100 12.84 -6.48 -10.67
N ALA A 101 14.04 -6.18 -10.17
CA ALA A 101 15.12 -7.16 -10.02
C ALA A 101 14.73 -8.32 -9.10
N ILE A 102 13.78 -8.08 -8.18
CA ILE A 102 13.26 -9.13 -7.29
C ILE A 102 11.83 -9.56 -7.67
N GLY A 103 11.40 -9.25 -8.89
CA GLY A 103 10.12 -9.71 -9.42
C GLY A 103 8.89 -9.08 -8.79
N VAL A 104 8.98 -7.82 -8.39
CA VAL A 104 7.88 -7.12 -7.71
C VAL A 104 7.32 -6.02 -8.61
N GLN A 105 6.00 -6.02 -8.81
CA GLN A 105 5.28 -4.93 -9.46
C GLN A 105 4.80 -3.92 -8.41
N VAL A 106 5.10 -2.66 -8.64
CA VAL A 106 4.57 -1.57 -7.82
C VAL A 106 3.29 -1.03 -8.46
N LEU A 107 2.27 -0.77 -7.65
CA LEU A 107 1.04 -0.08 -8.06
C LEU A 107 0.80 1.04 -7.06
N SER A 108 0.70 2.28 -7.52
CA SER A 108 0.34 3.40 -6.64
C SER A 108 -1.14 3.73 -6.82
N ILE A 109 -1.82 4.12 -5.76
CA ILE A 109 -3.28 4.31 -5.76
C ILE A 109 -3.63 5.55 -4.93
N SER A 110 -4.48 6.42 -5.49
CA SER A 110 -5.10 7.51 -4.74
C SER A 110 -6.48 7.81 -5.31
N VAL A 111 -7.21 8.71 -4.66
CA VAL A 111 -8.55 9.13 -5.13
C VAL A 111 -8.47 10.12 -6.30
N ASP A 112 -7.29 10.52 -6.73
CA ASP A 112 -7.16 11.47 -7.85
C ASP A 112 -7.49 10.80 -9.18
N SER A 113 -7.91 11.61 -10.16
CA SER A 113 -8.22 11.08 -11.48
C SER A 113 -6.94 10.77 -12.29
N ILE A 114 -7.09 9.92 -13.29
CA ILE A 114 -5.97 9.59 -14.19
C ILE A 114 -5.39 10.84 -14.87
N TYR A 115 -6.21 11.86 -15.06
CA TYR A 115 -5.76 13.12 -15.67
C TYR A 115 -4.87 13.90 -14.71
N VAL A 116 -5.20 13.89 -13.43
CA VAL A 116 -4.39 14.53 -12.39
C VAL A 116 -3.07 13.77 -12.24
N HIS A 117 -3.10 12.42 -12.22
CA HIS A 117 -1.89 11.59 -12.20
C HIS A 117 -0.95 11.96 -13.35
N LYS A 118 -1.50 12.10 -14.57
CA LYS A 118 -0.69 12.46 -15.74
C LYS A 118 -0.02 13.82 -15.53
N ILE A 119 -0.80 14.84 -15.14
CA ILE A 119 -0.27 16.19 -14.95
C ILE A 119 0.77 16.23 -13.83
N TRP A 120 0.52 15.49 -12.75
CA TRP A 120 1.49 15.41 -11.65
C TRP A 120 2.80 14.73 -12.09
N ASN A 121 2.67 13.62 -12.83
CA ASN A 121 3.85 12.96 -13.40
C ASN A 121 4.65 13.95 -14.27
N ASP A 122 3.96 14.63 -15.21
CA ASP A 122 4.63 15.48 -16.20
C ASP A 122 5.26 16.72 -15.59
N ASN A 123 4.63 17.29 -14.55
CA ASN A 123 5.05 18.60 -14.04
C ASN A 123 5.93 18.53 -12.79
N GLU A 124 5.87 17.43 -12.02
CA GLU A 124 6.64 17.32 -10.78
C GLU A 124 7.43 16.03 -10.65
N LEU A 125 6.75 14.87 -10.67
CA LEU A 125 7.42 13.60 -10.37
C LEU A 125 8.55 13.30 -11.36
N SER A 126 8.32 13.55 -12.66
CA SER A 126 9.35 13.29 -13.67
C SER A 126 10.60 14.17 -13.47
N LYS A 127 10.43 15.34 -12.90
CA LYS A 127 11.57 16.22 -12.57
C LYS A 127 12.34 15.70 -11.36
N MET A 128 11.63 15.13 -10.38
CA MET A 128 12.26 14.57 -9.19
C MET A 128 13.01 13.28 -9.49
N VAL A 129 12.48 12.45 -10.41
CA VAL A 129 13.03 11.13 -10.73
C VAL A 129 13.97 11.18 -11.93
N GLY A 130 13.84 12.20 -12.79
CA GLY A 130 14.59 12.31 -14.04
C GLY A 130 13.97 11.55 -15.21
N LYS A 131 12.78 10.97 -15.00
CA LYS A 131 12.01 10.23 -16.00
C LYS A 131 10.58 10.07 -15.52
N SER A 132 9.68 9.63 -16.42
CA SER A 132 8.31 9.33 -16.03
C SER A 132 8.27 8.24 -14.96
N VAL A 133 7.26 8.31 -14.08
CA VAL A 133 7.03 7.27 -13.06
C VAL A 133 6.84 5.93 -13.80
N PRO A 134 7.63 4.90 -13.45
CA PRO A 134 7.71 3.67 -14.25
C PRO A 134 6.71 2.57 -13.84
N PHE A 135 5.67 2.92 -13.11
CA PHE A 135 4.64 1.97 -12.69
C PHE A 135 3.25 2.60 -12.81
N PRO A 136 2.19 1.78 -12.83
CA PRO A 136 0.83 2.30 -12.93
C PRO A 136 0.46 3.18 -11.75
N MET A 137 -0.18 4.32 -12.04
CA MET A 137 -0.77 5.23 -11.06
C MET A 137 -2.30 5.09 -11.19
N LEU A 138 -2.91 4.42 -10.22
CA LEU A 138 -4.31 4.00 -10.25
C LEU A 138 -5.21 5.02 -9.57
N SER A 139 -6.43 5.16 -10.10
CA SER A 139 -7.40 6.17 -9.69
C SER A 139 -8.59 5.51 -9.01
N ASP A 140 -8.69 5.64 -7.69
CA ASP A 140 -9.79 5.14 -6.87
C ASP A 140 -10.71 6.30 -6.48
N GLN A 141 -11.32 6.96 -7.49
CA GLN A 141 -12.05 8.23 -7.28
C GLN A 141 -13.21 8.17 -6.29
N ASP A 142 -13.85 7.02 -6.15
CA ASP A 142 -14.95 6.86 -5.20
C ASP A 142 -14.51 6.27 -3.86
N GLY A 143 -13.22 5.98 -3.71
CA GLY A 143 -12.66 5.41 -2.50
C GLY A 143 -13.06 3.96 -2.23
N SER A 144 -13.66 3.30 -3.24
CA SER A 144 -14.18 1.94 -3.03
C SER A 144 -13.09 0.93 -2.69
N VAL A 145 -11.93 1.04 -3.34
CA VAL A 145 -10.80 0.14 -3.07
C VAL A 145 -10.15 0.50 -1.73
N GLY A 146 -9.98 1.78 -1.45
CA GLY A 146 -9.48 2.23 -0.14
C GLY A 146 -10.34 1.73 1.01
N LYS A 147 -11.68 1.74 0.85
CA LYS A 147 -12.61 1.18 1.83
C LYS A 147 -12.44 -0.33 1.97
N LEU A 148 -12.31 -1.02 0.83
CA LEU A 148 -12.10 -2.47 0.80
C LEU A 148 -10.82 -2.87 1.54
N TYR A 149 -9.78 -2.04 1.43
CA TYR A 149 -8.49 -2.27 2.11
C TYR A 149 -8.44 -1.66 3.51
N GLY A 150 -9.50 -1.00 3.95
CA GLY A 150 -9.62 -0.46 5.31
C GLY A 150 -8.74 0.75 5.59
N ILE A 151 -8.39 1.52 4.53
CA ILE A 151 -7.51 2.67 4.68
C ILE A 151 -8.12 3.98 4.13
N TYR A 152 -9.40 3.96 3.80
CA TYR A 152 -10.09 5.18 3.35
C TYR A 152 -10.56 5.98 4.55
N ASP A 153 -10.23 7.26 4.58
CA ASP A 153 -10.68 8.19 5.62
C ASP A 153 -11.93 8.91 5.08
N GLU A 154 -13.08 8.53 5.58
CA GLU A 154 -14.36 9.07 5.08
C GLU A 154 -14.56 10.55 5.44
N ASP A 155 -13.93 11.02 6.52
CA ASP A 155 -14.04 12.42 6.91
C ASP A 155 -13.20 13.32 5.99
N ALA A 156 -12.01 12.85 5.64
CA ALA A 156 -11.11 13.59 4.74
C ALA A 156 -11.42 13.32 3.26
N GLY A 157 -12.09 12.22 2.94
CA GLY A 157 -12.38 11.83 1.57
C GLY A 157 -11.15 11.39 0.79
N VAL A 158 -10.20 10.78 1.47
CA VAL A 158 -8.93 10.34 0.88
C VAL A 158 -8.49 9.02 1.49
N GLU A 159 -7.52 8.39 0.85
CA GLU A 159 -6.84 7.23 1.40
C GLU A 159 -5.72 7.67 2.34
N THR A 160 -5.44 6.85 3.34
CA THR A 160 -4.27 7.03 4.20
C THR A 160 -3.05 6.38 3.54
N ARG A 161 -1.88 6.42 4.21
CA ARG A 161 -0.67 5.83 3.64
C ARG A 161 -0.62 4.34 3.91
N GLY A 162 -1.35 3.56 3.09
CA GLY A 162 -1.36 2.11 3.19
C GLY A 162 -0.38 1.49 2.19
N ARG A 163 0.44 0.55 2.66
CA ARG A 163 1.30 -0.26 1.79
C ARG A 163 0.99 -1.72 2.08
N PHE A 164 0.67 -2.49 1.03
CA PHE A 164 0.34 -3.90 1.16
C PHE A 164 1.26 -4.71 0.27
N LEU A 165 1.91 -5.73 0.85
CA LEU A 165 2.84 -6.61 0.13
C LEU A 165 2.15 -7.94 -0.10
N ILE A 166 1.98 -8.30 -1.37
CA ILE A 166 1.15 -9.42 -1.80
C ILE A 166 2.04 -10.41 -2.57
N ASP A 167 1.93 -11.69 -2.22
CA ASP A 167 2.75 -12.72 -2.84
C ASP A 167 2.16 -13.21 -4.19
N PRO A 168 2.88 -14.07 -4.93
CA PRO A 168 2.39 -14.56 -6.23
C PRO A 168 1.08 -15.34 -6.19
N ASP A 169 0.68 -15.84 -5.02
CA ASP A 169 -0.61 -16.52 -4.87
C ASP A 169 -1.75 -15.54 -4.57
N GLY A 170 -1.43 -14.24 -4.47
CA GLY A 170 -2.41 -13.21 -4.14
C GLY A 170 -2.68 -13.06 -2.65
N ILE A 171 -1.78 -13.56 -1.81
CA ILE A 171 -1.95 -13.55 -0.35
C ILE A 171 -1.19 -12.36 0.24
N VAL A 172 -1.83 -11.62 1.15
CA VAL A 172 -1.19 -10.51 1.85
C VAL A 172 -0.15 -11.06 2.81
N GLN A 173 1.11 -10.70 2.63
CA GLN A 173 2.21 -11.13 3.51
C GLN A 173 2.50 -10.11 4.61
N GLY A 174 2.24 -8.83 4.36
CA GLY A 174 2.44 -7.79 5.35
C GLY A 174 1.84 -6.48 4.88
N PHE A 175 1.57 -5.58 5.82
CA PHE A 175 1.12 -4.23 5.47
C PHE A 175 1.50 -3.24 6.55
N GLU A 176 1.58 -1.98 6.15
CA GLU A 176 1.89 -0.85 7.02
C GLU A 176 0.91 0.27 6.67
N VAL A 177 0.34 0.90 7.67
CA VAL A 177 -0.55 2.06 7.47
C VAL A 177 -0.07 3.18 8.37
N LEU A 178 0.25 4.33 7.77
CA LEU A 178 0.78 5.49 8.51
C LEU A 178 -0.15 6.69 8.33
N THR A 179 -0.10 7.59 9.32
CA THR A 179 -0.81 8.87 9.22
C THR A 179 -0.20 9.73 8.11
N PRO A 180 -1.01 10.59 7.47
CA PRO A 180 -0.55 11.33 6.27
C PRO A 180 0.74 12.13 6.41
N PRO A 181 1.10 12.73 7.56
CA PRO A 181 2.36 13.48 7.63
C PRO A 181 3.63 12.65 7.67
N VAL A 182 3.54 11.31 7.82
CA VAL A 182 4.73 10.45 7.98
C VAL A 182 4.94 9.59 6.74
N GLY A 183 6.04 9.83 6.03
CA GLY A 183 6.39 9.07 4.82
C GLY A 183 6.98 7.71 5.14
N ARG A 184 6.71 6.74 4.27
CA ARG A 184 7.19 5.35 4.41
C ARG A 184 8.62 5.23 3.91
N ASN A 185 9.32 4.18 4.36
CA ASN A 185 10.71 3.94 4.02
C ASN A 185 10.82 2.87 2.93
N VAL A 186 11.28 3.27 1.74
CA VAL A 186 11.40 2.36 0.60
C VAL A 186 12.43 1.24 0.84
N ASN A 187 13.48 1.52 1.61
CA ASN A 187 14.47 0.49 1.93
C ASN A 187 13.87 -0.61 2.80
N GLU A 188 13.00 -0.21 3.75
CA GLU A 188 12.27 -1.19 4.58
C GLU A 188 11.30 -2.01 3.74
N THR A 189 10.63 -1.39 2.77
CA THR A 189 9.76 -2.13 1.84
C THR A 189 10.55 -3.22 1.13
N LEU A 190 11.71 -2.86 0.57
CA LEU A 190 12.56 -3.82 -0.16
C LEU A 190 13.10 -4.89 0.78
N ARG A 191 13.49 -4.50 2.00
CA ARG A 191 13.97 -5.46 3.02
C ARG A 191 12.89 -6.50 3.34
N GLN A 192 11.67 -6.05 3.59
CA GLN A 192 10.56 -6.94 3.92
C GLN A 192 10.22 -7.88 2.76
N LEU A 193 10.19 -7.36 1.53
CA LEU A 193 9.93 -8.18 0.34
C LEU A 193 10.97 -9.31 0.22
N LYS A 194 12.25 -8.98 0.39
CA LYS A 194 13.31 -9.98 0.33
C LYS A 194 13.19 -11.02 1.45
N ALA A 195 12.77 -10.58 2.64
CA ALA A 195 12.53 -11.50 3.76
C ALA A 195 11.39 -12.47 3.44
N PHE A 196 10.25 -11.95 2.95
CA PHE A 196 9.12 -12.80 2.56
C PHE A 196 9.51 -13.77 1.44
N GLN A 197 10.31 -13.31 0.47
CA GLN A 197 10.77 -14.15 -0.63
C GLN A 197 11.65 -15.29 -0.14
N LEU A 198 12.58 -15.00 0.78
CA LEU A 198 13.45 -16.01 1.34
C LEU A 198 12.65 -17.09 2.07
N VAL A 199 11.69 -16.69 2.90
CA VAL A 199 10.84 -17.65 3.63
C VAL A 199 10.04 -18.52 2.63
N ARG A 200 9.47 -17.90 1.59
CA ARG A 200 8.71 -18.63 0.57
C ARG A 200 9.62 -19.60 -0.20
N GLU A 201 10.79 -19.17 -0.64
CA GLU A 201 11.74 -19.98 -1.40
C GLU A 201 12.27 -21.15 -0.58
N SER A 202 12.47 -20.96 0.73
CA SER A 202 12.91 -22.03 1.62
C SER A 202 11.77 -22.98 2.03
N LYS A 203 10.55 -22.71 1.56
CA LYS A 203 9.33 -23.45 1.93
C LYS A 203 9.12 -23.46 3.45
N GLY A 204 9.46 -22.36 4.11
CA GLY A 204 9.32 -22.23 5.56
C GLY A 204 10.43 -22.89 6.37
N ASN A 205 11.46 -23.44 5.71
CA ASN A 205 12.59 -24.05 6.44
C ASN A 205 13.52 -23.02 7.07
N GLU A 206 13.41 -21.76 6.63
CA GLU A 206 14.17 -20.65 7.20
C GLU A 206 13.23 -19.53 7.63
N ALA A 207 13.58 -18.88 8.73
CA ALA A 207 12.87 -17.70 9.22
C ALA A 207 13.86 -16.55 9.35
N THR A 208 13.40 -15.34 9.08
CA THR A 208 14.24 -14.14 9.19
C THR A 208 14.04 -13.53 10.58
N PRO A 209 15.10 -13.44 11.39
CA PRO A 209 14.97 -12.86 12.72
C PRO A 209 14.80 -11.33 12.68
N ALA A 210 14.54 -10.74 13.83
CA ALA A 210 14.42 -9.29 13.97
C ALA A 210 15.66 -8.61 13.39
N GLY A 211 15.43 -7.55 12.60
CA GLY A 211 16.49 -6.77 11.98
C GLY A 211 17.18 -7.45 10.80
N TRP A 212 16.71 -8.61 10.38
CA TRP A 212 17.34 -9.34 9.27
C TRP A 212 17.43 -8.50 8.00
N ARG A 213 18.57 -8.62 7.33
CA ARG A 213 18.82 -8.04 6.01
C ARG A 213 19.41 -9.11 5.09
N PRO A 214 19.26 -8.97 3.78
CA PRO A 214 19.87 -9.92 2.84
C PRO A 214 21.35 -10.15 3.13
N GLY A 215 21.76 -11.42 3.14
CA GLY A 215 23.13 -11.84 3.45
C GLY A 215 23.37 -12.14 4.92
N ARG A 216 22.44 -11.78 5.81
CA ARG A 216 22.57 -12.08 7.23
C ARG A 216 22.02 -13.48 7.53
N PRO A 217 22.48 -14.11 8.62
CA PRO A 217 22.01 -15.45 8.99
C PRO A 217 20.51 -15.50 9.25
N THR A 218 19.90 -16.63 8.89
CA THR A 218 18.50 -16.93 9.19
C THR A 218 18.44 -17.91 10.38
N LEU A 219 17.24 -18.11 10.88
CA LEU A 219 16.98 -19.15 11.87
C LEU A 219 16.38 -20.35 11.15
N LYS A 220 16.72 -21.58 11.60
CA LYS A 220 16.14 -22.82 11.09
C LYS A 220 15.23 -23.41 12.16
N PRO A 221 13.92 -23.14 12.10
CA PRO A 221 13.01 -23.61 13.13
C PRO A 221 13.08 -25.14 13.31
N SER A 222 13.23 -25.57 14.54
CA SER A 222 13.28 -26.99 14.89
C SER A 222 12.87 -27.17 16.37
N PRO A 223 12.48 -28.37 16.79
CA PRO A 223 12.20 -28.61 18.21
C PRO A 223 13.38 -28.25 19.10
N ASP A 224 14.62 -28.51 18.62
CA ASP A 224 15.83 -28.26 19.42
C ASP A 224 16.11 -26.77 19.61
N LEU A 225 15.59 -25.94 18.71
CA LEU A 225 15.77 -24.49 18.80
C LEU A 225 14.83 -23.85 19.84
N VAL A 226 13.78 -24.56 20.25
CA VAL A 226 12.85 -24.05 21.27
C VAL A 226 13.61 -23.80 22.57
N GLY A 227 13.59 -22.55 23.07
CA GLY A 227 14.33 -22.14 24.26
C GLY A 227 15.82 -21.94 24.06
N ASN A 228 16.33 -22.17 22.82
CA ASN A 228 17.76 -22.11 22.51
C ASN A 228 18.13 -21.08 21.45
N VAL A 229 17.22 -20.21 21.05
CA VAL A 229 17.50 -19.19 20.02
C VAL A 229 18.69 -18.31 20.42
N TRP A 230 18.86 -18.04 21.72
CA TRP A 230 19.94 -17.22 22.24
C TRP A 230 21.33 -17.75 21.90
N LYS A 231 21.43 -19.03 21.59
CA LYS A 231 22.70 -19.65 21.18
C LYS A 231 23.08 -19.26 19.75
N GLU A 232 22.09 -19.06 18.90
CA GLU A 232 22.29 -18.81 17.46
C GLU A 232 22.15 -17.35 17.06
N TRP A 233 21.38 -16.56 17.83
CA TRP A 233 21.09 -15.15 17.50
C TRP A 233 21.36 -14.27 18.70
N LYS A 234 21.95 -13.12 18.44
CA LYS A 234 22.30 -12.13 19.47
C LYS A 234 21.53 -10.84 19.22
N VAL A 235 21.09 -10.18 20.29
CA VAL A 235 20.24 -8.98 20.19
C VAL A 235 20.93 -7.84 19.43
N GLU A 236 22.24 -7.78 19.46
CA GLU A 236 23.00 -6.77 18.73
C GLU A 236 22.77 -6.87 17.22
N GLN A 237 22.49 -8.07 16.72
CA GLN A 237 22.20 -8.30 15.29
C GLN A 237 20.94 -7.59 14.81
N ALA A 238 20.02 -7.28 15.73
CA ALA A 238 18.78 -6.57 15.38
C ALA A 238 19.01 -5.08 15.14
N ASN A 239 20.11 -4.53 15.62
CA ASN A 239 20.34 -3.08 15.67
C ASN A 239 21.44 -2.61 14.71
N ASP A 240 21.99 -3.48 13.91
CA ASP A 240 23.07 -3.16 12.96
C ASP A 240 22.57 -2.37 11.73
#